data_6119e41264f8ee4c19478549a8805c2c
#
_entry.id   6119e41264f8ee4c19478549a8805c2c
#
_cell.length_a   1.000
_cell.length_b   1.000
_cell.length_c   1.000
_cell.angle_alpha   90.00
_cell.angle_beta   90.00
_cell.angle_gamma   90.00
#
_symmetry.space_group_name_H-M   'P 1'
#
loop_
_entity.id
_entity.type
_entity.pdbx_description
1 polymer ?
#
loop_
_entity_poly.entity_id
_entity_poly.type
_entity_poly.pdbx_seq_one_letter_code
_entity_poly.pdbx_strand_id
1 'polypeptide(L)'
;MRTAMSAQERSLDDVERDGTRRVAQRQPPFDDVRADEVARVLASLTSLDKDEWGRRWCEVGRAHEKRGDELLAKGAHAKAIGEAYYLAYSYCHIGRYPVPSSPAKLEATDTLAAGS
;
A
#
# COMPACT_ATOMS: atom_id res chain seq x y z
N MET A 1 -10.67 -1.11 -19.75
CA MET A 1 -11.47 -0.14 -18.97
C MET A 1 -12.18 -0.86 -17.84
N ARG A 2 -12.13 -0.33 -16.68
CA ARG A 2 -12.76 -0.96 -15.52
C ARG A 2 -14.25 -0.69 -15.53
N THR A 3 -15.03 -1.70 -15.10
CA THR A 3 -16.48 -1.58 -15.05
C THR A 3 -16.87 -0.70 -13.85
N ALA A 4 -17.91 0.12 -14.04
CA ALA A 4 -18.43 0.95 -12.96
C ALA A 4 -19.02 0.07 -11.85
N MET A 5 -18.75 0.43 -10.60
CA MET A 5 -19.31 -0.24 -9.44
C MET A 5 -20.61 0.43 -9.02
N SER A 6 -21.32 -0.19 -8.09
CA SER A 6 -22.53 0.41 -7.56
C SER A 6 -22.19 1.71 -6.81
N ALA A 7 -23.19 2.57 -6.60
CA ALA A 7 -23.00 3.84 -5.91
C ALA A 7 -22.51 3.68 -4.47
N GLN A 8 -22.73 2.50 -3.88
CA GLN A 8 -22.37 2.23 -2.49
C GLN A 8 -20.96 1.65 -2.33
N GLU A 9 -20.29 1.32 -3.44
CA GLU A 9 -18.98 0.73 -3.43
C GLU A 9 -18.00 1.59 -4.20
N ARG A 10 -16.76 1.61 -3.74
CA ARG A 10 -15.70 2.31 -4.45
C ARG A 10 -15.20 1.45 -5.60
N SER A 11 -14.95 2.07 -6.73
CA SER A 11 -14.35 1.40 -7.89
C SER A 11 -12.83 1.31 -7.70
N LEU A 12 -12.19 0.48 -8.54
CA LEU A 12 -10.74 0.45 -8.58
C LEU A 12 -10.16 1.81 -8.95
N ASP A 13 -10.83 2.54 -9.83
CA ASP A 13 -10.37 3.88 -10.20
C ASP A 13 -10.43 4.84 -9.03
N ASP A 14 -11.46 4.75 -8.19
CA ASP A 14 -11.57 5.57 -6.99
C ASP A 14 -10.46 5.26 -5.99
N VAL A 15 -10.17 3.97 -5.79
CA VAL A 15 -9.09 3.55 -4.89
C VAL A 15 -7.74 4.04 -5.40
N GLU A 16 -7.50 3.91 -6.70
CA GLU A 16 -6.27 4.38 -7.32
C GLU A 16 -6.10 5.89 -7.16
N ARG A 17 -7.17 6.63 -7.41
CA ARG A 17 -7.16 8.09 -7.28
C ARG A 17 -6.91 8.53 -5.84
N ASP A 18 -7.59 7.89 -4.90
CA ASP A 18 -7.42 8.19 -3.48
C ASP A 18 -6.01 7.86 -3.01
N GLY A 19 -5.47 6.71 -3.40
CA GLY A 19 -4.12 6.32 -3.04
C GLY A 19 -3.08 7.27 -3.60
N THR A 20 -3.23 7.67 -4.85
CA THR A 20 -2.34 8.64 -5.48
C THR A 20 -2.36 9.98 -4.74
N ARG A 21 -3.54 10.42 -4.34
CA ARG A 21 -3.69 11.66 -3.58
C ARG A 21 -3.02 11.56 -2.21
N ARG A 22 -3.22 10.44 -1.51
CA ARG A 22 -2.63 10.24 -0.19
C ARG A 22 -1.11 10.19 -0.25
N VAL A 23 -0.56 9.57 -1.26
CA VAL A 23 0.90 9.56 -1.46
C VAL A 23 1.43 10.96 -1.69
N ALA A 24 0.76 11.75 -2.53
CA ALA A 24 1.18 13.12 -2.81
C ALA A 24 1.14 13.99 -1.56
N GLN A 25 0.19 13.74 -0.67
CA GLN A 25 0.04 14.48 0.59
C GLN A 25 0.76 13.83 1.75
N ARG A 26 1.48 12.75 1.52
CA ARG A 26 2.18 11.97 2.52
C ARG A 26 1.29 11.55 3.69
N GLN A 27 0.08 11.11 3.37
CA GLN A 27 -0.88 10.65 4.37
C GLN A 27 -0.73 9.15 4.63
N PRO A 28 -0.88 8.71 5.90
CA PRO A 28 -0.83 7.29 6.20
C PRO A 28 -1.87 6.50 5.40
N PRO A 29 -1.58 5.27 5.01
CA PRO A 29 -0.34 4.52 5.25
C PRO A 29 0.77 4.76 4.24
N PHE A 30 0.65 5.81 3.40
CA PHE A 30 1.55 6.07 2.28
C PHE A 30 2.59 7.16 2.58
N ASP A 31 2.78 7.48 3.86
CA ASP A 31 3.64 8.60 4.25
C ASP A 31 5.13 8.36 4.00
N ASP A 32 5.58 7.11 4.02
CA ASP A 32 7.00 6.78 3.90
C ASP A 32 7.35 5.93 2.67
N VAL A 33 6.47 5.86 1.68
CA VAL A 33 6.68 5.00 0.52
C VAL A 33 6.93 5.83 -0.74
N ARG A 34 7.33 5.15 -1.82
CA ARG A 34 7.66 5.81 -3.08
C ARG A 34 6.44 5.93 -3.98
N ALA A 35 6.18 7.14 -4.44
CA ALA A 35 4.98 7.44 -5.23
C ALA A 35 4.93 6.61 -6.53
N ASP A 36 6.06 6.39 -7.20
CA ASP A 36 6.11 5.62 -8.43
C ASP A 36 5.76 4.14 -8.19
N GLU A 37 6.23 3.58 -7.08
CA GLU A 37 5.92 2.19 -6.74
C GLU A 37 4.46 2.04 -6.33
N VAL A 38 3.93 2.98 -5.58
CA VAL A 38 2.51 2.99 -5.22
C VAL A 38 1.64 3.04 -6.47
N ALA A 39 1.98 3.93 -7.40
CA ALA A 39 1.23 4.07 -8.64
C ALA A 39 1.21 2.75 -9.43
N ARG A 40 2.33 2.04 -9.49
CA ARG A 40 2.40 0.76 -10.18
C ARG A 40 1.54 -0.31 -9.52
N VAL A 41 1.56 -0.39 -8.21
CA VAL A 41 0.73 -1.37 -7.50
C VAL A 41 -0.74 -1.07 -7.72
N LEU A 42 -1.14 0.19 -7.54
CA LEU A 42 -2.55 0.57 -7.72
C LEU A 42 -3.03 0.29 -9.14
N ALA A 43 -2.20 0.55 -10.14
CA ALA A 43 -2.55 0.28 -11.52
C ALA A 43 -2.63 -1.22 -11.84
N SER A 44 -1.94 -2.05 -11.07
CA SER A 44 -1.91 -3.49 -11.28
C SER A 44 -3.10 -4.23 -10.66
N LEU A 45 -3.87 -3.57 -9.79
CA LEU A 45 -5.00 -4.20 -9.12
C LEU A 45 -6.10 -4.53 -10.12
N THR A 46 -6.64 -5.75 -10.02
CA THR A 46 -7.74 -6.20 -10.87
C THR A 46 -9.06 -6.29 -10.12
N SER A 47 -9.01 -6.22 -8.78
CA SER A 47 -10.20 -6.29 -7.95
C SER A 47 -9.95 -5.55 -6.63
N LEU A 48 -11.01 -5.37 -5.84
CA LEU A 48 -10.89 -4.83 -4.50
C LEU A 48 -10.84 -5.92 -3.44
N ASP A 49 -10.49 -7.16 -3.84
CA ASP A 49 -10.33 -8.26 -2.94
C ASP A 49 -9.15 -8.00 -1.97
N LYS A 50 -9.40 -8.22 -0.68
CA LYS A 50 -8.39 -7.98 0.34
C LYS A 50 -7.15 -8.85 0.18
N ASP A 51 -7.30 -10.06 -0.38
CA ASP A 51 -6.17 -10.97 -0.57
C ASP A 51 -5.28 -10.47 -1.71
N GLU A 52 -5.88 -9.97 -2.78
CA GLU A 52 -5.11 -9.35 -3.86
C GLU A 52 -4.40 -8.09 -3.36
N TRP A 53 -5.09 -7.26 -2.60
CA TRP A 53 -4.52 -6.05 -2.02
C TRP A 53 -3.28 -6.37 -1.19
N GLY A 54 -3.43 -7.30 -0.24
CA GLY A 54 -2.31 -7.70 0.62
C GLY A 54 -1.15 -8.30 -0.16
N ARG A 55 -1.45 -9.18 -1.11
CA ARG A 55 -0.42 -9.84 -1.91
C ARG A 55 0.37 -8.84 -2.74
N ARG A 56 -0.30 -7.90 -3.41
CA ARG A 56 0.37 -6.93 -4.27
C ARG A 56 1.32 -6.04 -3.48
N TRP A 57 0.89 -5.56 -2.33
CA TRP A 57 1.75 -4.71 -1.50
C TRP A 57 2.90 -5.50 -0.91
N CYS A 58 2.67 -6.73 -0.47
CA CYS A 58 3.74 -7.54 0.08
C CYS A 58 4.76 -7.98 -0.98
N GLU A 59 4.35 -8.13 -2.23
CA GLU A 59 5.30 -8.41 -3.31
C GLU A 59 6.34 -7.30 -3.43
N VAL A 60 5.91 -6.05 -3.38
CA VAL A 60 6.83 -4.91 -3.42
C VAL A 60 7.71 -4.91 -2.17
N GLY A 61 7.10 -5.17 -1.01
CA GLY A 61 7.85 -5.25 0.24
C GLY A 61 8.94 -6.30 0.22
N ARG A 62 8.63 -7.48 -0.33
CA ARG A 62 9.62 -8.57 -0.44
C ARG A 62 10.78 -8.22 -1.36
N ALA A 63 10.53 -7.45 -2.42
CA ALA A 63 11.60 -7.00 -3.30
C ALA A 63 12.57 -6.08 -2.54
N HIS A 64 12.05 -5.21 -1.70
CA HIS A 64 12.89 -4.36 -0.86
C HIS A 64 13.63 -5.15 0.21
N GLU A 65 12.99 -6.15 0.81
CA GLU A 65 13.62 -7.01 1.79
C GLU A 65 14.80 -7.75 1.16
N LYS A 66 14.61 -8.31 -0.03
CA LYS A 66 15.67 -8.99 -0.76
C LYS A 66 16.83 -8.05 -1.04
N ARG A 67 16.53 -6.82 -1.42
CA ARG A 67 17.56 -5.81 -1.64
C ARG A 67 18.33 -5.52 -0.35
N GLY A 68 17.61 -5.43 0.77
CA GLY A 68 18.27 -5.26 2.08
C GLY A 68 19.19 -6.40 2.43
N ASP A 69 18.75 -7.64 2.16
CA ASP A 69 19.58 -8.83 2.39
C ASP A 69 20.85 -8.80 1.53
N GLU A 70 20.73 -8.40 0.27
CA GLU A 70 21.88 -8.29 -0.63
C GLU A 70 22.85 -7.19 -0.17
N LEU A 71 22.32 -6.05 0.26
CA LEU A 71 23.13 -4.96 0.78
C LEU A 71 23.88 -5.38 2.05
N LEU A 72 23.20 -6.11 2.93
CA LEU A 72 23.81 -6.62 4.14
C LEU A 72 24.97 -7.59 3.81
N ALA A 73 24.75 -8.49 2.86
CA ALA A 73 25.76 -9.46 2.44
C ALA A 73 26.99 -8.80 1.83
N LYS A 74 26.81 -7.66 1.16
CA LYS A 74 27.91 -6.89 0.57
C LYS A 74 28.64 -6.01 1.58
N GLY A 75 28.15 -5.90 2.80
CA GLY A 75 28.71 -4.97 3.77
C GLY A 75 28.44 -3.52 3.43
N ALA A 76 27.28 -3.23 2.81
CA ALA A 76 26.90 -1.88 2.46
C ALA A 76 26.67 -1.02 3.70
N HIS A 77 26.54 0.29 3.51
CA HIS A 77 26.35 1.22 4.60
C HIS A 77 25.06 0.91 5.37
N ALA A 78 25.12 1.00 6.70
CA ALA A 78 23.99 0.66 7.57
C ALA A 78 22.73 1.46 7.23
N LYS A 79 22.86 2.70 6.82
CA LYS A 79 21.72 3.53 6.43
C LYS A 79 21.00 2.96 5.22
N ALA A 80 21.74 2.50 4.22
CA ALA A 80 21.16 1.92 3.01
C ALA A 80 20.42 0.62 3.33
N ILE A 81 21.02 -0.22 4.19
CA ILE A 81 20.39 -1.47 4.64
C ILE A 81 19.10 -1.17 5.40
N GLY A 82 19.15 -0.23 6.32
CA GLY A 82 17.98 0.17 7.11
C GLY A 82 16.85 0.72 6.26
N GLU A 83 17.16 1.53 5.26
CA GLU A 83 16.15 2.09 4.36
C GLU A 83 15.44 0.99 3.57
N ALA A 84 16.19 -0.02 3.09
CA ALA A 84 15.60 -1.12 2.35
C ALA A 84 14.62 -1.91 3.23
N TYR A 85 15.02 -2.25 4.45
CA TYR A 85 14.15 -2.99 5.37
C TYR A 85 12.96 -2.15 5.83
N TYR A 86 13.16 -0.86 6.01
CA TYR A 86 12.05 0.03 6.39
C TYR A 86 10.99 0.09 5.28
N LEU A 87 11.42 0.18 4.02
CA LEU A 87 10.48 0.16 2.90
C LEU A 87 9.76 -1.18 2.82
N ALA A 88 10.48 -2.29 3.04
CA ALA A 88 9.86 -3.60 3.06
C ALA A 88 8.74 -3.67 4.10
N TYR A 89 9.00 -3.19 5.31
CA TYR A 89 8.00 -3.12 6.37
C TYR A 89 6.83 -2.23 5.97
N SER A 90 7.11 -1.05 5.44
CA SER A 90 6.09 -0.06 5.11
C SER A 90 5.12 -0.58 4.05
N TYR A 91 5.61 -1.25 3.02
CA TYR A 91 4.74 -1.82 1.99
C TYR A 91 3.90 -2.97 2.52
N CYS A 92 4.47 -3.87 3.30
CA CYS A 92 3.69 -4.95 3.90
C CYS A 92 2.64 -4.39 4.87
N HIS A 93 2.96 -3.30 5.55
CA HIS A 93 2.00 -2.64 6.45
C HIS A 93 0.80 -2.11 5.68
N ILE A 94 1.02 -1.52 4.51
CA ILE A 94 -0.08 -1.07 3.65
C ILE A 94 -0.99 -2.25 3.29
N GLY A 95 -0.41 -3.40 3.01
CA GLY A 95 -1.16 -4.60 2.66
C GLY A 95 -2.09 -5.10 3.75
N ARG A 96 -1.85 -4.70 4.99
CA ARG A 96 -2.70 -5.08 6.13
C ARG A 96 -3.88 -4.13 6.33
N TYR A 97 -3.87 -2.96 5.70
CA TYR A 97 -4.99 -2.03 5.80
C TYR A 97 -6.18 -2.58 5.05
N PRO A 98 -7.39 -2.32 5.56
CA PRO A 98 -8.59 -2.70 4.81
C PRO A 98 -8.65 -1.99 3.48
N VAL A 99 -9.07 -2.70 2.44
CA VAL A 99 -9.29 -2.07 1.14
C VAL A 99 -10.46 -1.09 1.28
N PRO A 100 -10.29 0.17 0.88
CA PRO A 100 -11.38 1.15 0.97
C PRO A 100 -12.42 0.87 -0.14
N SER A 101 -13.33 -0.08 0.12
CA SER A 101 -14.27 -0.57 -0.88
C SER A 101 -15.68 0.00 -0.76
N SER A 102 -16.04 0.59 0.38
CA SER A 102 -17.36 1.22 0.55
C SER A 102 -17.28 2.29 1.62
N PRO A 103 -18.19 3.28 1.58
CA PRO A 103 -18.24 4.31 2.63
C PRO A 103 -18.47 3.72 4.03
N ALA A 104 -19.34 2.74 4.14
CA ALA A 104 -19.64 2.12 5.43
C ALA A 104 -18.42 1.41 5.99
N LYS A 105 -17.64 0.75 5.13
CA LYS A 105 -16.43 0.05 5.53
C LYS A 105 -15.35 1.03 5.99
N LEU A 106 -15.20 2.14 5.30
CA LEU A 106 -14.26 3.18 5.69
C LEU A 106 -14.63 3.78 7.03
N GLU A 107 -15.92 4.04 7.23
CA GLU A 107 -16.42 4.59 8.49
C GLU A 107 -16.14 3.64 9.65
N ALA A 108 -16.40 2.36 9.45
CA ALA A 108 -16.12 1.35 10.48
C ALA A 108 -14.63 1.29 10.82
N THR A 109 -13.76 1.38 9.82
CA THR A 109 -12.32 1.38 10.01
C THR A 109 -11.88 2.59 10.81
N ASP A 110 -12.40 3.78 10.48
CA ASP A 110 -12.07 5.01 11.19
C ASP A 110 -12.55 4.95 12.64
N THR A 111 -13.73 4.40 12.87
CA THR A 111 -14.27 4.25 14.22
C THR A 111 -13.40 3.34 15.07
N LEU A 112 -12.94 2.22 14.51
CA LEU A 112 -12.05 1.31 15.22
C LEU A 112 -10.72 1.98 15.54
N ALA A 113 -10.16 2.72 14.60
CA ALA A 113 -8.91 3.43 14.82
C ALA A 113 -9.05 4.50 15.90
N ALA A 114 -10.16 5.21 15.90
CA ALA A 114 -10.43 6.26 16.89
C ALA A 114 -10.72 5.69 18.28
N GLY A 115 -11.31 4.51 18.34
CA GLY A 115 -11.68 3.86 19.60
C GLY A 115 -10.57 3.08 20.26
N SER A 116 -9.47 2.90 19.59
CA SER A 116 -8.33 2.15 20.14
C SER A 116 -7.27 3.08 20.78
#